data_87e92be44b94c6ebe090d1415ea7949e
#
_entry.id   87e92be44b94c6ebe090d1415ea7949e
#
_cell.length_a   1.000
_cell.length_b   1.000
_cell.length_c   1.000
_cell.angle_alpha   90.00
_cell.angle_beta   90.00
_cell.angle_gamma   90.00
#
_symmetry.space_group_name_H-M   'P 1'
#
loop_
_entity.id
_entity.type
_entity.pdbx_description
1 polymer ?
#
loop_
_entity_poly.entity_id
_entity_poly.type
_entity_poly.pdbx_seq_one_letter_code
_entity_poly.pdbx_strand_id
1 'polypeptide(L)'
;MIFTTENEVPKNISIPVLFDEISTKKPAVIKGLIIQKLDSGLTEDTLVLGIDPGKRIGLSAYYLGTQITSSFFMSIDNLIDDLVSILAGLKAQKKIIKIGNGDMKIARKIVELLNLRFCSSFEIEFVDERNTSLKIKNYNQRGKRDMLSAQFITQRNGYWRTVLPLSITG
;
A
#
# COMPACT_ATOMS: atom_id res chain seq x y z
N MET A 1 -2.39 13.42 -20.87
CA MET A 1 -1.31 13.59 -19.88
C MET A 1 0.03 13.75 -20.60
N ILE A 2 0.86 14.67 -20.15
CA ILE A 2 2.21 14.92 -20.70
C ILE A 2 3.22 14.48 -19.65
N PHE A 3 4.30 13.82 -20.10
CA PHE A 3 5.47 13.49 -19.29
C PHE A 3 6.65 14.31 -19.82
N THR A 4 7.24 15.18 -19.00
CA THR A 4 8.24 16.13 -19.42
C THR A 4 9.08 16.65 -18.25
N THR A 5 10.11 17.44 -18.52
CA THR A 5 10.89 18.18 -17.52
C THR A 5 10.21 19.50 -17.14
N GLU A 6 10.52 20.06 -15.96
CA GLU A 6 9.97 21.36 -15.56
C GLU A 6 10.27 22.48 -16.57
N ASN A 7 11.42 22.42 -17.25
CA ASN A 7 11.88 23.42 -18.19
C ASN A 7 11.17 23.37 -19.55
N GLU A 8 10.48 22.28 -19.87
CA GLU A 8 9.85 22.04 -21.18
C GLU A 8 8.32 22.18 -21.15
N VAL A 9 7.74 22.54 -19.99
CA VAL A 9 6.30 22.72 -19.87
C VAL A 9 5.86 23.93 -20.68
N PRO A 10 5.01 23.77 -21.71
CA PRO A 10 4.46 24.89 -22.44
C PRO A 10 3.57 25.76 -21.55
N LYS A 11 3.65 27.08 -21.72
CA LYS A 11 2.77 28.03 -21.03
C LYS A 11 1.33 27.82 -21.53
N ASN A 12 0.36 27.68 -20.61
CA ASN A 12 -1.09 27.52 -20.89
C ASN A 12 -1.54 26.10 -21.30
N ILE A 13 -1.10 25.08 -20.58
CA ILE A 13 -1.62 23.72 -20.77
C ILE A 13 -2.74 23.42 -19.77
N SER A 14 -3.88 22.95 -20.26
CA SER A 14 -4.99 22.36 -19.48
C SER A 14 -4.86 20.84 -19.29
N ILE A 15 -3.82 20.22 -19.87
CA ILE A 15 -3.59 18.77 -19.81
C ILE A 15 -2.75 18.42 -18.57
N PRO A 16 -3.07 17.35 -17.82
CA PRO A 16 -2.25 16.92 -16.69
C PRO A 16 -0.79 16.68 -17.07
N VAL A 17 0.14 17.25 -16.32
CA VAL A 17 1.59 17.13 -16.53
C VAL A 17 2.19 16.31 -15.38
N LEU A 18 3.07 15.38 -15.71
CA LEU A 18 3.96 14.69 -14.78
C LEU A 18 5.40 14.97 -15.15
N PHE A 19 6.20 15.28 -14.13
CA PHE A 19 7.62 15.57 -14.33
C PHE A 19 8.48 14.30 -14.26
N ASP A 20 9.63 14.34 -14.90
CA ASP A 20 10.58 13.23 -15.03
C ASP A 20 11.10 12.69 -13.68
N GLU A 21 11.13 13.53 -12.62
CA GLU A 21 11.48 13.12 -11.25
C GLU A 21 10.67 11.93 -10.74
N ILE A 22 9.46 11.72 -11.28
CA ILE A 22 8.64 10.56 -10.93
C ILE A 22 9.34 9.25 -11.30
N SER A 23 10.20 9.22 -12.33
CA SER A 23 10.90 8.03 -12.81
C SER A 23 11.83 7.40 -11.76
N THR A 24 12.29 8.17 -10.77
CA THR A 24 13.13 7.69 -9.66
C THR A 24 12.34 6.98 -8.56
N LYS A 25 11.02 7.07 -8.58
CA LYS A 25 10.14 6.49 -7.56
C LYS A 25 9.85 5.00 -7.83
N LYS A 26 9.40 4.28 -6.80
CA LYS A 26 8.96 2.89 -6.97
C LYS A 26 7.74 2.79 -7.90
N PRO A 27 7.58 1.70 -8.67
CA PRO A 27 6.50 1.56 -9.65
C PRO A 27 5.09 1.76 -9.10
N ALA A 28 4.83 1.30 -7.87
CA ALA A 28 3.54 1.51 -7.20
C ALA A 28 3.23 2.99 -6.97
N VAL A 29 4.24 3.77 -6.57
CA VAL A 29 4.12 5.22 -6.36
C VAL A 29 3.88 5.92 -7.70
N ILE A 30 4.64 5.55 -8.74
CA ILE A 30 4.46 6.10 -10.09
C ILE A 30 3.02 5.88 -10.56
N LYS A 31 2.52 4.64 -10.45
CA LYS A 31 1.15 4.31 -10.83
C LYS A 31 0.12 5.12 -10.04
N GLY A 32 0.31 5.28 -8.73
CA GLY A 32 -0.57 6.09 -7.89
C GLY A 32 -0.59 7.57 -8.29
N LEU A 33 0.57 8.16 -8.58
CA LEU A 33 0.67 9.55 -9.03
C LEU A 33 0.02 9.78 -10.40
N ILE A 34 0.12 8.80 -11.31
CA ILE A 34 -0.57 8.83 -12.60
C ILE A 34 -2.09 8.81 -12.38
N ILE A 35 -2.59 7.90 -11.55
CA ILE A 35 -4.01 7.81 -11.22
C ILE A 35 -4.49 9.12 -10.61
N GLN A 36 -3.78 9.68 -9.64
CA GLN A 36 -4.13 10.95 -9.01
C GLN A 36 -4.23 12.12 -10.01
N LYS A 37 -3.38 12.13 -11.04
CA LYS A 37 -3.39 13.17 -12.07
C LYS A 37 -4.50 13.00 -13.11
N LEU A 38 -4.93 11.77 -13.37
CA LEU A 38 -5.98 11.48 -14.34
C LEU A 38 -7.38 11.62 -13.77
N ASP A 39 -7.53 11.44 -12.46
CA ASP A 39 -8.81 11.34 -11.78
C ASP A 39 -9.04 12.57 -10.89
N SER A 40 -9.55 13.63 -11.51
CA SER A 40 -9.85 14.91 -10.85
C SER A 40 -11.18 14.93 -10.08
N GLY A 41 -11.91 13.79 -10.01
CA GLY A 41 -13.28 13.75 -9.47
C GLY A 41 -13.55 12.65 -8.44
N LEU A 42 -12.54 11.97 -7.91
CA LEU A 42 -12.74 10.84 -6.99
C LEU A 42 -13.31 11.26 -5.64
N THR A 43 -14.32 10.52 -5.22
CA THR A 43 -15.06 10.72 -3.96
C THR A 43 -14.34 10.17 -2.73
N GLU A 44 -13.36 9.28 -2.90
CA GLU A 44 -12.63 8.65 -1.79
C GLU A 44 -11.11 8.87 -1.92
N ASP A 45 -10.61 9.85 -1.19
CA ASP A 45 -9.16 10.10 -1.08
C ASP A 45 -8.52 9.13 -0.06
N THR A 46 -8.51 7.83 -0.42
CA THR A 46 -8.02 6.75 0.44
C THR A 46 -6.87 5.96 -0.17
N LEU A 47 -5.92 5.57 0.68
CA LEU A 47 -4.87 4.60 0.41
C LEU A 47 -5.06 3.41 1.34
N VAL A 48 -5.34 2.23 0.79
CA VAL A 48 -5.53 0.99 1.55
C VAL A 48 -4.46 -0.03 1.17
N LEU A 49 -3.73 -0.52 2.16
CA LEU A 49 -2.68 -1.54 2.01
C LEU A 49 -3.13 -2.81 2.75
N GLY A 50 -3.16 -3.94 2.07
CA GLY A 50 -3.45 -5.25 2.67
C GLY A 50 -2.19 -6.09 2.75
N ILE A 51 -1.94 -6.71 3.90
CA ILE A 51 -0.76 -7.52 4.18
C ILE A 51 -1.21 -8.88 4.67
N ASP A 52 -0.76 -9.93 3.99
CA ASP A 52 -0.90 -11.33 4.40
C ASP A 52 0.41 -11.79 5.04
N PRO A 53 0.51 -11.83 6.39
CA PRO A 53 1.75 -12.16 7.09
C PRO A 53 2.00 -13.67 7.08
N GLY A 54 3.18 -14.09 6.62
CA GLY A 54 3.59 -15.49 6.58
C GLY A 54 5.07 -15.63 6.22
N LYS A 55 5.54 -16.86 5.94
CA LYS A 55 6.91 -17.09 5.44
C LYS A 55 7.23 -16.28 4.20
N ARG A 56 6.24 -16.07 3.35
CA ARG A 56 6.18 -15.06 2.31
C ARG A 56 5.06 -14.13 2.69
N ILE A 57 5.35 -12.85 2.60
CA ILE A 57 4.42 -11.80 3.01
C ILE A 57 3.78 -11.23 1.76
N GLY A 58 2.46 -11.41 1.60
CA GLY A 58 1.70 -10.81 0.51
C GLY A 58 1.44 -9.34 0.78
N LEU A 59 1.52 -8.52 -0.27
CA LEU A 59 1.14 -7.11 -0.26
C LEU A 59 0.19 -6.82 -1.41
N SER A 60 -0.90 -6.13 -1.12
CA SER A 60 -1.77 -5.51 -2.11
C SER A 60 -2.07 -4.08 -1.69
N ALA A 61 -1.98 -3.13 -2.62
CA ALA A 61 -2.27 -1.72 -2.34
C ALA A 61 -3.28 -1.15 -3.33
N TYR A 62 -4.24 -0.41 -2.77
CA TYR A 62 -5.27 0.31 -3.52
C TYR A 62 -5.15 1.79 -3.20
N TYR A 63 -5.15 2.61 -4.23
CA TYR A 63 -5.15 4.05 -4.12
C TYR A 63 -6.30 4.60 -4.97
N LEU A 64 -7.14 5.45 -4.36
CA LEU A 64 -8.34 6.00 -5.00
C LEU A 64 -9.20 4.88 -5.66
N GLY A 65 -9.39 3.75 -4.95
CA GLY A 65 -10.16 2.60 -5.43
C GLY A 65 -9.46 1.73 -6.48
N THR A 66 -8.30 2.14 -7.01
CA THR A 66 -7.55 1.39 -8.04
C THR A 66 -6.35 0.65 -7.45
N GLN A 67 -6.18 -0.61 -7.83
CA GLN A 67 -5.01 -1.40 -7.41
C GLN A 67 -3.72 -0.84 -8.04
N ILE A 68 -2.80 -0.39 -7.19
CA ILE A 68 -1.50 0.15 -7.63
C ILE A 68 -0.38 -0.88 -7.60
N THR A 69 -0.45 -1.87 -6.71
CA THR A 69 0.50 -2.98 -6.65
C THR A 69 -0.13 -4.24 -6.07
N SER A 70 0.43 -5.39 -6.46
CA SER A 70 0.21 -6.68 -5.84
C SER A 70 1.52 -7.47 -5.96
N SER A 71 2.13 -7.80 -4.84
CA SER A 71 3.46 -8.41 -4.78
C SER A 71 3.61 -9.30 -3.54
N PHE A 72 4.71 -10.04 -3.46
CA PHE A 72 5.08 -10.78 -2.25
C PHE A 72 6.54 -10.53 -1.90
N PHE A 73 6.88 -10.68 -0.62
CA PHE A 73 8.20 -10.44 -0.07
C PHE A 73 8.68 -11.63 0.73
N MET A 74 9.99 -11.90 0.65
CA MET A 74 10.69 -12.92 1.45
C MET A 74 11.32 -12.32 2.71
N SER A 75 11.37 -10.99 2.81
CA SER A 75 11.96 -10.23 3.91
C SER A 75 10.98 -9.17 4.39
N ILE A 76 10.87 -9.02 5.71
CA ILE A 76 10.08 -7.96 6.33
C ILE A 76 10.68 -6.58 6.00
N ASP A 77 12.01 -6.44 5.99
CA ASP A 77 12.66 -5.17 5.69
C ASP A 77 12.32 -4.65 4.29
N ASN A 78 12.36 -5.54 3.27
CA ASN A 78 11.97 -5.16 1.91
C ASN A 78 10.49 -4.76 1.81
N LEU A 79 9.61 -5.44 2.56
CA LEU A 79 8.21 -5.04 2.66
C LEU A 79 8.08 -3.65 3.29
N ILE A 80 8.77 -3.40 4.41
CA ILE A 80 8.72 -2.10 5.10
C ILE A 80 9.23 -0.98 4.19
N ASP A 81 10.30 -1.20 3.43
CA ASP A 81 10.81 -0.21 2.48
C ASP A 81 9.78 0.12 1.38
N ASP A 82 9.02 -0.87 0.93
CA ASP A 82 7.92 -0.65 -0.02
C ASP A 82 6.75 0.09 0.62
N LEU A 83 6.33 -0.32 1.83
CA LEU A 83 5.24 0.33 2.56
C LEU A 83 5.56 1.81 2.83
N VAL A 84 6.75 2.10 3.37
CA VAL A 84 7.20 3.48 3.65
C VAL A 84 7.23 4.30 2.35
N SER A 85 7.75 3.72 1.25
CA SER A 85 7.78 4.39 -0.04
C SER A 85 6.37 4.75 -0.55
N ILE A 86 5.41 3.84 -0.44
CA ILE A 86 4.02 4.07 -0.86
C ILE A 86 3.34 5.10 0.05
N LEU A 87 3.47 4.93 1.37
CA LEU A 87 2.87 5.84 2.36
C LEU A 87 3.39 7.26 2.27
N ALA A 88 4.70 7.44 2.03
CA ALA A 88 5.34 8.74 1.87
C ALA A 88 5.11 9.34 0.47
N GLY A 89 5.08 8.49 -0.56
CA GLY A 89 5.00 8.92 -1.96
C GLY A 89 3.61 9.31 -2.43
N LEU A 90 2.54 8.85 -1.75
CA LEU A 90 1.16 9.12 -2.13
C LEU A 90 0.45 9.94 -1.05
N LYS A 91 -0.18 11.04 -1.48
CA LYS A 91 -1.03 11.87 -0.61
C LYS A 91 -2.42 11.25 -0.56
N ALA A 92 -2.95 11.03 0.64
CA ALA A 92 -4.32 10.59 0.86
C ALA A 92 -4.83 11.16 2.19
N GLN A 93 -6.11 11.51 2.23
CA GLN A 93 -6.75 11.96 3.49
C GLN A 93 -6.77 10.83 4.51
N LYS A 94 -6.94 9.60 4.03
CA LYS A 94 -6.97 8.42 4.88
C LYS A 94 -6.01 7.36 4.36
N LYS A 95 -5.09 6.92 5.23
CA LYS A 95 -4.14 5.84 4.97
C LYS A 95 -4.41 4.70 5.93
N ILE A 96 -4.77 3.53 5.39
CA ILE A 96 -5.14 2.35 6.19
C ILE A 96 -4.23 1.19 5.80
N ILE A 97 -3.63 0.56 6.80
CA ILE A 97 -2.91 -0.70 6.64
C ILE A 97 -3.72 -1.80 7.31
N LYS A 98 -4.18 -2.75 6.54
CA LYS A 98 -4.91 -3.92 7.00
C LYS A 98 -3.97 -5.12 7.05
N ILE A 99 -3.83 -5.75 8.20
CA ILE A 99 -2.91 -6.86 8.42
C ILE A 99 -3.70 -8.09 8.84
N GLY A 100 -3.52 -9.18 8.13
CA GLY A 100 -4.10 -10.46 8.47
C GLY A 100 -3.58 -11.01 9.81
N ASN A 101 -4.38 -11.82 10.48
CA ASN A 101 -4.04 -12.41 11.78
C ASN A 101 -3.48 -13.85 11.68
N GLY A 102 -3.13 -14.30 10.49
CA GLY A 102 -2.62 -15.68 10.26
C GLY A 102 -1.27 -15.94 10.93
N ASP A 103 -0.37 -14.94 10.94
CA ASP A 103 0.89 -14.98 11.69
C ASP A 103 1.06 -13.69 12.50
N MET A 104 0.56 -13.72 13.74
CA MET A 104 0.60 -12.56 14.64
C MET A 104 2.02 -12.15 15.06
N LYS A 105 3.01 -13.04 14.99
CA LYS A 105 4.40 -12.71 15.30
C LYS A 105 4.96 -11.79 14.21
N ILE A 106 4.77 -12.17 12.96
CA ILE A 106 5.19 -11.36 11.81
C ILE A 106 4.36 -10.06 11.77
N ALA A 107 3.05 -10.14 11.97
CA ALA A 107 2.17 -8.97 11.98
C ALA A 107 2.62 -7.90 13.00
N ARG A 108 2.91 -8.28 14.23
CA ARG A 108 3.40 -7.36 15.27
C ARG A 108 4.76 -6.75 14.90
N LYS A 109 5.65 -7.54 14.31
CA LYS A 109 6.96 -7.03 13.87
C LYS A 109 6.83 -6.00 12.76
N ILE A 110 5.89 -6.18 11.83
CA ILE A 110 5.58 -5.21 10.78
C ILE A 110 5.09 -3.90 11.41
N VAL A 111 4.15 -3.97 12.36
CA VAL A 111 3.61 -2.79 13.06
C VAL A 111 4.72 -2.03 13.79
N GLU A 112 5.57 -2.74 14.54
CA GLU A 112 6.72 -2.15 15.26
C GLU A 112 7.65 -1.39 14.31
N LEU A 113 8.06 -2.03 13.21
CA LEU A 113 8.97 -1.42 12.24
C LEU A 113 8.35 -0.22 11.51
N LEU A 114 7.06 -0.29 11.18
CA LEU A 114 6.35 0.86 10.60
C LEU A 114 6.27 2.02 11.58
N ASN A 115 5.95 1.76 12.85
CA ASN A 115 5.91 2.80 13.90
C ASN A 115 7.27 3.49 14.08
N LEU A 116 8.37 2.77 13.88
CA LEU A 116 9.73 3.33 13.99
C LEU A 116 10.17 4.10 12.74
N ARG A 117 9.71 3.71 11.54
CA ARG A 117 10.23 4.23 10.27
C ARG A 117 9.33 5.23 9.57
N PHE A 118 8.08 5.39 9.99
CA PHE A 118 7.12 6.28 9.35
C PHE A 118 6.50 7.25 10.35
N CYS A 119 6.70 8.54 10.14
CA CYS A 119 6.36 9.61 11.09
C CYS A 119 4.98 10.25 10.86
N SER A 120 4.35 10.01 9.70
CA SER A 120 3.01 10.55 9.42
C SER A 120 1.92 9.60 9.86
N SER A 121 0.74 10.14 10.19
CA SER A 121 -0.39 9.35 10.69
C SER A 121 -0.93 8.36 9.66
N PHE A 122 -1.20 7.16 10.11
CA PHE A 122 -1.92 6.12 9.37
C PHE A 122 -2.67 5.19 10.34
N GLU A 123 -3.72 4.55 9.85
CA GLU A 123 -4.50 3.61 10.64
C GLU A 123 -4.01 2.18 10.40
N ILE A 124 -3.96 1.36 11.46
CA ILE A 124 -3.77 -0.09 11.35
C ILE A 124 -5.06 -0.79 11.75
N GLU A 125 -5.45 -1.75 10.95
CA GLU A 125 -6.55 -2.68 11.25
C GLU A 125 -6.05 -4.12 11.18
N PHE A 126 -6.34 -4.93 12.20
CA PHE A 126 -6.17 -6.38 12.10
C PHE A 126 -7.41 -7.02 11.49
N VAL A 127 -7.20 -7.94 10.56
CA VAL A 127 -8.24 -8.60 9.79
C VAL A 127 -8.22 -10.10 10.06
N ASP A 128 -9.40 -10.68 10.30
CA ASP A 128 -9.53 -12.13 10.46
C ASP A 128 -9.39 -12.82 9.10
N GLU A 129 -8.38 -13.68 8.99
CA GLU A 129 -8.10 -14.46 7.78
C GLU A 129 -8.97 -15.72 7.62
N ARG A 130 -9.79 -16.07 8.61
CA ARG A 130 -10.67 -17.24 8.47
C ARG A 130 -11.51 -17.12 7.21
N ASN A 131 -11.51 -18.16 6.37
CA ASN A 131 -12.15 -18.22 5.06
C ASN A 131 -11.51 -17.35 3.95
N THR A 132 -10.28 -16.82 4.11
CA THR A 132 -9.54 -16.15 3.02
C THR A 132 -8.72 -17.12 2.19
N SER A 133 -8.42 -18.30 2.71
CA SER A 133 -7.56 -19.28 2.05
C SER A 133 -8.25 -19.87 0.84
N LEU A 134 -7.92 -19.36 -0.34
CA LEU A 134 -8.24 -20.02 -1.60
C LEU A 134 -7.53 -21.40 -1.64
N LYS A 135 -8.30 -22.48 -1.76
CA LYS A 135 -7.74 -23.80 -2.03
C LYS A 135 -7.21 -23.87 -3.45
N ILE A 136 -6.03 -23.28 -3.71
CA ILE A 136 -5.35 -23.39 -5.00
C ILE A 136 -4.59 -24.73 -4.99
N LYS A 137 -5.02 -25.68 -5.84
CA LYS A 137 -4.46 -27.04 -5.94
C LYS A 137 -3.03 -27.09 -6.50
N ASN A 138 -2.52 -26.04 -7.15
CA ASN A 138 -1.23 -26.05 -7.83
C ASN A 138 -0.10 -25.45 -7.00
N TYR A 139 0.88 -26.27 -6.63
CA TYR A 139 2.08 -25.92 -5.85
C TYR A 139 2.94 -24.78 -6.47
N ASN A 140 2.90 -24.60 -7.78
CA ASN A 140 3.71 -23.56 -8.48
C ASN A 140 3.14 -22.14 -8.38
N GLN A 141 2.01 -21.93 -7.67
CA GLN A 141 1.35 -20.63 -7.58
C GLN A 141 1.32 -20.05 -6.15
N ARG A 142 2.24 -20.45 -5.28
CA ARG A 142 2.23 -20.02 -3.87
C ARG A 142 2.34 -18.50 -3.70
N GLY A 143 3.21 -17.83 -4.45
CA GLY A 143 3.31 -16.37 -4.43
C GLY A 143 2.03 -15.67 -4.88
N LYS A 144 1.38 -16.20 -5.93
CA LYS A 144 0.08 -15.68 -6.40
C LYS A 144 -1.01 -15.81 -5.34
N ARG A 145 -1.00 -16.88 -4.55
CA ARG A 145 -1.92 -17.08 -3.43
C ARG A 145 -1.74 -16.01 -2.35
N ASP A 146 -0.49 -15.76 -1.95
CA ASP A 146 -0.17 -14.79 -0.92
C ASP A 146 -0.57 -13.35 -1.37
N MET A 147 -0.38 -13.03 -2.63
CA MET A 147 -0.85 -11.77 -3.24
C MET A 147 -2.38 -11.66 -3.25
N LEU A 148 -3.10 -12.74 -3.58
CA LEU A 148 -4.57 -12.77 -3.54
C LEU A 148 -5.11 -12.69 -2.11
N SER A 149 -4.48 -13.37 -1.15
CA SER A 149 -4.83 -13.24 0.27
C SER A 149 -4.71 -11.80 0.74
N ALA A 150 -3.59 -11.12 0.41
CA ALA A 150 -3.40 -9.72 0.72
C ALA A 150 -4.47 -8.82 0.05
N GLN A 151 -4.90 -9.14 -1.17
CA GLN A 151 -6.00 -8.44 -1.83
C GLN A 151 -7.32 -8.61 -1.08
N PHE A 152 -7.68 -9.84 -0.65
CA PHE A 152 -8.89 -10.07 0.14
C PHE A 152 -8.86 -9.33 1.48
N ILE A 153 -7.68 -9.23 2.11
CA ILE A 153 -7.50 -8.48 3.35
C ILE A 153 -7.83 -6.99 3.15
N THR A 154 -7.51 -6.38 2.00
CA THR A 154 -7.89 -4.97 1.74
C THR A 154 -9.40 -4.73 1.76
N GLN A 155 -10.18 -5.74 1.36
CA GLN A 155 -11.63 -5.64 1.20
C GLN A 155 -12.42 -5.96 2.48
N ARG A 156 -11.77 -6.49 3.53
CA ARG A 156 -12.43 -6.88 4.77
C ARG A 156 -12.38 -5.76 5.81
N ASN A 157 -13.36 -5.77 6.70
CA ASN A 157 -13.33 -4.92 7.88
C ASN A 157 -12.41 -5.52 8.95
N GLY A 158 -11.56 -4.68 9.52
CA GLY A 158 -10.73 -5.06 10.65
C GLY A 158 -11.54 -5.08 11.96
N TYR A 159 -11.12 -5.93 12.91
CA TYR A 159 -11.75 -6.04 14.23
C TYR A 159 -11.06 -5.20 15.31
N TRP A 160 -9.88 -4.67 15.01
CA TRP A 160 -9.13 -3.79 15.88
C TRP A 160 -8.46 -2.70 15.06
N ARG A 161 -8.58 -1.45 15.52
CA ARG A 161 -8.05 -0.29 14.81
C ARG A 161 -7.21 0.55 15.77
N THR A 162 -6.05 1.01 15.30
CA THR A 162 -5.23 2.01 15.99
C THR A 162 -4.63 2.98 14.99
N VAL A 163 -4.29 4.17 15.48
CA VAL A 163 -3.59 5.19 14.68
C VAL A 163 -2.13 5.21 15.08
N LEU A 164 -1.24 5.22 14.10
CA LEU A 164 0.20 5.31 14.29
C LEU A 164 0.75 6.58 13.62
N PRO A 165 1.91 7.09 14.03
CA PRO A 165 2.71 6.62 15.17
C PRO A 165 2.00 6.87 16.49
N LEU A 166 2.22 5.98 17.46
CA LEU A 166 1.77 6.23 18.82
C LEU A 166 2.52 7.45 19.34
N SER A 167 1.80 8.48 19.76
CA SER A 167 2.41 9.62 20.43
C SER A 167 3.08 9.12 21.72
N ILE A 168 4.38 9.28 21.81
CA ILE A 168 5.11 9.12 23.07
C ILE A 168 4.79 10.39 23.86
N THR A 169 3.65 10.40 24.53
CA THR A 169 3.43 11.36 25.61
C THR A 169 4.28 10.89 26.79
N GLY A 170 5.44 11.55 26.92
CA GLY A 170 6.29 11.41 28.09
C GLY A 170 5.59 11.90 29.35
#